data_d98937aa120e0b05355fd95315d14440
#
_entry.id   d98937aa120e0b05355fd95315d14440
#
_cell.length_a   1.000
_cell.length_b   1.000
_cell.length_c   1.000
_cell.angle_alpha   90.00
_cell.angle_beta   90.00
_cell.angle_gamma   90.00
#
_symmetry.space_group_name_H-M   'P 1'
#
loop_
_entity.id
_entity.type
_entity.pdbx_description
1 polymer ?
#
loop_
_entity_poly.entity_id
_entity_poly.type
_entity_poly.pdbx_seq_one_letter_code
_entity_poly.pdbx_strand_id
1 'polypeptide(L)'
;NYFNQSFNEPILKISEQNGNVLRYGENPHQKGFFFGEFDKMFSKVHGKELSYNNLLDVDAAVNLMQEFSTDDPTFAILKHNNACGLATRNTMKEAYLDALAGDPTSAFGGVLIANGTIDVATANEINKLFCEVVIAPAYDEEAIDILEEKKNRIILIQNQVALPQTTVRTCLNGILVQDKDNVTDAKEHLKTVTKVVPSAEEIEDLLFASKICKHTKSNTIVFAKNKQLCASGTGQTSRV
;
A
#
# COMPACT_ATOMS: atom_id res chain seq x y z
N ASN A 1 -46.90 -0.08 -21.37
CA ASN A 1 -46.03 0.86 -20.67
C ASN A 1 -44.59 0.35 -20.62
N TYR A 2 -43.90 0.52 -21.74
CA TYR A 2 -42.49 0.09 -21.93
C TYR A 2 -41.49 0.89 -21.05
N PHE A 3 -41.86 2.03 -20.50
CA PHE A 3 -41.03 2.95 -19.76
C PHE A 3 -41.10 2.81 -18.23
N ASN A 4 -41.91 1.89 -17.71
CA ASN A 4 -42.09 1.72 -16.25
C ASN A 4 -41.59 0.35 -15.72
N GLN A 5 -40.80 -0.39 -16.51
CA GLN A 5 -40.00 -1.48 -15.94
C GLN A 5 -38.77 -0.84 -15.32
N SER A 6 -38.71 -0.77 -14.00
CA SER A 6 -37.46 -0.53 -13.27
C SER A 6 -36.54 -1.70 -13.60
N PHE A 7 -35.60 -1.49 -14.53
CA PHE A 7 -34.51 -2.43 -14.78
C PHE A 7 -33.63 -2.39 -13.52
N ASN A 8 -33.90 -3.26 -12.58
CA ASN A 8 -33.07 -3.51 -11.39
C ASN A 8 -31.88 -4.44 -11.74
N GLU A 9 -31.57 -4.60 -13.01
CA GLU A 9 -30.41 -5.39 -13.42
C GLU A 9 -29.16 -4.52 -13.33
N PRO A 10 -28.11 -4.98 -12.63
CA PRO A 10 -26.86 -4.25 -12.54
C PRO A 10 -26.22 -4.13 -13.92
N ILE A 11 -25.93 -2.90 -14.34
CA ILE A 11 -25.25 -2.62 -15.61
C ILE A 11 -23.87 -2.06 -15.30
N LEU A 12 -22.82 -2.72 -15.77
CA LEU A 12 -21.46 -2.21 -15.72
C LEU A 12 -21.10 -1.55 -17.04
N LYS A 13 -20.66 -0.28 -16.97
CA LYS A 13 -20.05 0.43 -18.09
C LYS A 13 -18.72 0.99 -17.61
N ILE A 14 -17.64 0.58 -18.29
CA ILE A 14 -16.31 1.13 -18.08
C ILE A 14 -15.88 1.67 -19.45
N SER A 15 -15.56 2.95 -19.50
CA SER A 15 -15.08 3.59 -20.73
C SER A 15 -14.02 4.61 -20.34
N GLU A 16 -12.79 4.30 -20.71
CA GLU A 16 -11.64 5.17 -20.50
C GLU A 16 -10.96 5.42 -21.84
N GLN A 17 -10.51 6.65 -22.06
CA GLN A 17 -9.78 7.06 -23.24
C GLN A 17 -8.37 7.51 -22.85
N ASN A 18 -7.46 7.56 -23.83
CA ASN A 18 -6.11 8.08 -23.64
C ASN A 18 -5.28 7.30 -22.61
N GLY A 19 -5.29 5.97 -22.72
CA GLY A 19 -4.45 5.12 -21.86
C GLY A 19 -2.96 5.43 -22.04
N ASN A 20 -2.25 5.58 -20.94
CA ASN A 20 -0.81 5.74 -20.91
C ASN A 20 -0.14 4.41 -21.24
N VAL A 21 0.76 4.40 -22.23
CA VAL A 21 1.54 3.21 -22.60
C VAL A 21 2.59 2.98 -21.51
N LEU A 22 2.58 1.79 -20.93
CA LEU A 22 3.60 1.36 -19.98
C LEU A 22 4.76 0.68 -20.72
N ARG A 23 5.91 0.63 -20.10
CA ARG A 23 7.11 0.01 -20.66
C ARG A 23 6.86 -1.44 -21.12
N TYR A 24 6.09 -2.21 -20.33
CA TYR A 24 5.57 -3.56 -20.62
C TYR A 24 4.47 -3.88 -19.61
N GLY A 25 3.77 -5.00 -19.78
CA GLY A 25 2.81 -5.51 -18.81
C GLY A 25 3.48 -6.16 -17.61
N GLU A 26 2.92 -7.23 -17.06
CA GLU A 26 3.53 -7.97 -15.96
C GLU A 26 4.87 -8.59 -16.38
N ASN A 27 4.98 -9.03 -17.63
CA ASN A 27 6.18 -9.59 -18.22
C ASN A 27 6.63 -8.80 -19.46
N PRO A 28 7.94 -8.81 -19.82
CA PRO A 28 8.52 -7.99 -20.88
C PRO A 28 7.90 -8.17 -22.29
N HIS A 29 7.32 -9.32 -22.57
CA HIS A 29 6.68 -9.61 -23.86
C HIS A 29 5.22 -9.14 -23.95
N GLN A 30 4.63 -8.68 -22.84
CA GLN A 30 3.26 -8.21 -22.76
C GLN A 30 3.19 -6.69 -22.94
N LYS A 31 2.22 -6.21 -23.72
CA LYS A 31 1.90 -4.78 -23.76
C LYS A 31 1.09 -4.40 -22.52
N GLY A 32 1.43 -3.29 -21.88
CA GLY A 32 0.72 -2.73 -20.74
C GLY A 32 0.23 -1.32 -21.01
N PHE A 33 -0.91 -1.00 -20.45
CA PHE A 33 -1.51 0.33 -20.48
C PHE A 33 -2.09 0.66 -19.11
N PHE A 34 -2.01 1.92 -18.73
CA PHE A 34 -2.72 2.47 -17.57
C PHE A 34 -3.78 3.45 -18.05
N PHE A 35 -5.02 3.20 -17.72
CA PHE A 35 -6.14 4.08 -17.99
C PHE A 35 -6.54 4.75 -16.68
N GLY A 36 -6.31 6.04 -16.56
CA GLY A 36 -6.57 6.82 -15.38
C GLY A 36 -5.74 8.11 -15.34
N GLU A 37 -6.01 8.95 -14.37
CA GLU A 37 -5.38 10.26 -14.20
C GLU A 37 -4.28 10.20 -13.14
N PHE A 38 -3.14 9.56 -13.49
CA PHE A 38 -2.00 9.38 -12.58
C PHE A 38 -1.53 10.71 -11.98
N ASP A 39 -1.44 11.75 -12.78
CA ASP A 39 -0.96 13.07 -12.36
C ASP A 39 -1.90 13.78 -11.36
N LYS A 40 -3.17 13.34 -11.25
CA LYS A 40 -4.03 13.78 -10.17
C LYS A 40 -3.69 13.12 -8.84
N MET A 41 -3.28 11.86 -8.89
CA MET A 41 -2.91 11.07 -7.71
C MET A 41 -1.53 11.40 -7.19
N PHE A 42 -0.59 11.66 -8.11
CA PHE A 42 0.83 11.83 -7.76
C PHE A 42 1.49 12.92 -8.60
N SER A 43 2.37 13.68 -7.95
CA SER A 43 3.40 14.46 -8.64
C SER A 43 4.68 13.63 -8.65
N LYS A 44 5.08 13.15 -9.84
CA LYS A 44 6.37 12.45 -10.00
C LYS A 44 7.49 13.46 -10.05
N VAL A 45 8.38 13.41 -9.06
CA VAL A 45 9.51 14.34 -8.94
C VAL A 45 10.73 13.83 -9.68
N HIS A 46 11.02 12.51 -9.58
CA HIS A 46 12.25 11.92 -10.08
C HIS A 46 12.07 10.49 -10.58
N GLY A 47 13.06 10.02 -11.33
CA GLY A 47 13.29 8.61 -11.64
C GLY A 47 12.71 8.14 -12.97
N LYS A 48 12.86 6.82 -13.21
CA LYS A 48 12.39 6.16 -14.44
C LYS A 48 10.86 6.16 -14.54
N GLU A 49 10.34 5.82 -15.71
CA GLU A 49 8.91 5.59 -15.89
C GLU A 49 8.43 4.36 -15.10
N LEU A 50 7.20 4.47 -14.56
CA LEU A 50 6.55 3.39 -13.83
C LEU A 50 6.26 2.21 -14.77
N SER A 51 6.54 1.01 -14.30
CA SER A 51 6.13 -0.22 -14.97
C SER A 51 4.75 -0.66 -14.46
N TYR A 52 4.15 -1.64 -15.14
CA TYR A 52 2.93 -2.30 -14.70
C TYR A 52 3.04 -2.82 -13.26
N ASN A 53 4.14 -3.52 -12.96
CA ASN A 53 4.37 -4.05 -11.61
C ASN A 53 4.59 -2.93 -10.57
N ASN A 54 5.29 -1.83 -10.93
CA ASN A 54 5.39 -0.68 -10.03
C ASN A 54 4.02 -0.11 -9.69
N LEU A 55 3.10 0.01 -10.67
CA LEU A 55 1.75 0.51 -10.41
C LEU A 55 0.94 -0.41 -9.50
N LEU A 56 1.07 -1.74 -9.63
CA LEU A 56 0.43 -2.68 -8.71
C LEU A 56 0.97 -2.56 -7.29
N ASP A 57 2.29 -2.42 -7.13
CA ASP A 57 2.91 -2.23 -5.82
C ASP A 57 2.55 -0.87 -5.21
N VAL A 58 2.49 0.20 -6.01
CA VAL A 58 2.05 1.55 -5.60
C VAL A 58 0.58 1.52 -5.15
N ASP A 59 -0.31 0.86 -5.90
CA ASP A 59 -1.72 0.69 -5.52
C ASP A 59 -1.85 -0.02 -4.17
N ALA A 60 -1.14 -1.12 -3.98
CA ALA A 60 -1.13 -1.86 -2.72
C ALA A 60 -0.59 -0.99 -1.56
N ALA A 61 0.49 -0.22 -1.80
CA ALA A 61 1.09 0.65 -0.81
C ALA A 61 0.14 1.77 -0.36
N VAL A 62 -0.52 2.43 -1.32
CA VAL A 62 -1.48 3.51 -1.05
C VAL A 62 -2.70 2.98 -0.29
N ASN A 63 -3.26 1.84 -0.72
CA ASN A 63 -4.40 1.23 -0.05
C ASN A 63 -4.07 0.82 1.39
N LEU A 64 -2.90 0.24 1.63
CA LEU A 64 -2.45 -0.09 2.99
C LEU A 64 -2.23 1.16 3.83
N MET A 65 -1.49 2.17 3.32
CA MET A 65 -1.16 3.37 4.08
C MET A 65 -2.40 4.21 4.42
N GLN A 66 -3.49 4.09 3.68
CA GLN A 66 -4.76 4.76 3.98
C GLN A 66 -5.32 4.35 5.36
N GLU A 67 -5.07 3.11 5.82
CA GLU A 67 -5.46 2.64 7.16
C GLU A 67 -4.70 3.35 8.30
N PHE A 68 -3.58 4.01 7.98
CA PHE A 68 -2.69 4.69 8.91
C PHE A 68 -2.61 6.20 8.68
N SER A 69 -3.51 6.76 7.85
CA SER A 69 -3.46 8.17 7.43
C SER A 69 -3.61 9.19 8.57
N THR A 70 -4.23 8.79 9.68
CA THR A 70 -4.43 9.62 10.89
C THR A 70 -3.59 9.16 12.07
N ASP A 71 -2.77 8.13 11.90
CA ASP A 71 -1.91 7.59 12.95
C ASP A 71 -0.65 8.49 13.08
N ASP A 72 0.11 8.29 14.18
CA ASP A 72 1.46 8.84 14.34
C ASP A 72 2.34 8.48 13.13
N PRO A 73 3.55 9.07 12.99
CA PRO A 73 4.43 8.78 11.87
C PRO A 73 4.56 7.29 11.59
N THR A 74 4.04 6.87 10.42
CA THR A 74 3.98 5.47 10.00
C THR A 74 4.69 5.30 8.67
N PHE A 75 5.51 4.26 8.59
CA PHE A 75 6.27 3.91 7.42
C PHE A 75 6.02 2.46 7.03
N ALA A 76 5.77 2.20 5.75
CA ALA A 76 5.61 0.85 5.23
C ALA A 76 6.57 0.56 4.08
N ILE A 77 7.02 -0.67 3.99
CA ILE A 77 7.85 -1.24 2.93
C ILE A 77 7.09 -2.41 2.34
N LEU A 78 6.80 -2.35 1.04
CA LEU A 78 6.07 -3.38 0.34
C LEU A 78 6.93 -4.00 -0.75
N LYS A 79 6.69 -5.28 -1.00
CA LYS A 79 7.22 -6.01 -2.14
C LYS A 79 6.20 -7.01 -2.65
N HIS A 80 6.02 -7.04 -3.98
CA HIS A 80 5.03 -7.91 -4.62
C HIS A 80 3.64 -7.78 -3.98
N ASN A 81 3.19 -6.53 -3.81
CA ASN A 81 1.90 -6.11 -3.27
C ASN A 81 1.66 -6.46 -1.78
N ASN A 82 2.68 -6.88 -1.04
CA ASN A 82 2.54 -7.23 0.36
C ASN A 82 3.54 -6.47 1.22
N ALA A 83 3.13 -6.09 2.44
CA ALA A 83 4.03 -5.48 3.40
C ALA A 83 5.06 -6.50 3.90
N CYS A 84 6.33 -6.18 3.77
CA CYS A 84 7.44 -6.87 4.42
C CYS A 84 7.96 -6.10 5.64
N GLY A 85 7.62 -4.83 5.78
CA GLY A 85 7.90 -4.01 6.94
C GLY A 85 6.83 -2.94 7.12
N LEU A 86 6.45 -2.68 8.36
CA LEU A 86 5.57 -1.57 8.73
C LEU A 86 5.75 -1.24 10.20
N ALA A 87 5.89 0.04 10.52
CA ALA A 87 5.97 0.48 11.91
C ALA A 87 5.41 1.90 12.08
N THR A 88 4.84 2.16 13.26
CA THR A 88 4.39 3.48 13.72
C THR A 88 5.26 3.91 14.89
N ARG A 89 5.86 5.12 14.83
CA ARG A 89 6.78 5.67 15.85
C ARG A 89 6.55 7.17 16.07
N ASN A 90 7.36 7.75 16.93
CA ASN A 90 7.30 9.19 17.19
C ASN A 90 7.92 10.03 16.07
N THR A 91 8.85 9.49 15.32
CA THR A 91 9.51 10.15 14.17
C THR A 91 9.46 9.29 12.94
N MET A 92 9.48 9.91 11.76
CA MET A 92 9.46 9.20 10.49
C MET A 92 10.70 8.33 10.30
N LYS A 93 11.87 8.80 10.77
CA LYS A 93 13.11 8.04 10.75
C LYS A 93 13.01 6.76 11.58
N GLU A 94 12.48 6.82 12.80
CA GLU A 94 12.30 5.64 13.65
C GLU A 94 11.30 4.66 13.01
N ALA A 95 10.19 5.18 12.47
CA ALA A 95 9.20 4.37 11.78
C ALA A 95 9.82 3.62 10.57
N TYR A 96 10.66 4.30 9.78
CA TYR A 96 11.38 3.67 8.68
C TYR A 96 12.35 2.58 9.15
N LEU A 97 13.18 2.88 10.16
CA LEU A 97 14.19 1.93 10.65
C LEU A 97 13.55 0.66 11.21
N ASP A 98 12.48 0.80 11.98
CA ASP A 98 11.76 -0.33 12.56
C ASP A 98 10.92 -1.08 11.52
N ALA A 99 10.36 -0.39 10.51
CA ALA A 99 9.76 -1.05 9.36
C ALA A 99 10.80 -1.91 8.61
N LEU A 100 11.99 -1.35 8.35
CA LEU A 100 13.09 -2.08 7.69
C LEU A 100 13.56 -3.28 8.51
N ALA A 101 13.59 -3.15 9.84
CA ALA A 101 14.02 -4.24 10.73
C ALA A 101 13.09 -5.45 10.72
N GLY A 102 11.84 -5.30 10.26
CA GLY A 102 10.87 -6.39 10.13
C GLY A 102 11.34 -7.48 9.15
N ASP A 103 11.80 -7.08 7.97
CA ASP A 103 12.40 -7.99 6.95
C ASP A 103 13.32 -7.20 6.02
N PRO A 104 14.56 -6.94 6.42
CA PRO A 104 15.50 -6.17 5.61
C PRO A 104 15.91 -6.85 4.31
N THR A 105 15.78 -8.18 4.24
CA THR A 105 16.10 -8.94 3.02
C THR A 105 15.05 -8.69 1.94
N SER A 106 13.77 -8.79 2.28
CA SER A 106 12.66 -8.55 1.34
C SER A 106 12.52 -7.07 0.97
N ALA A 107 12.95 -6.15 1.83
CA ALA A 107 12.88 -4.71 1.57
C ALA A 107 13.70 -4.26 0.35
N PHE A 108 14.74 -5.00 -0.02
CA PHE A 108 15.58 -4.69 -1.18
C PHE A 108 14.76 -4.67 -2.49
N GLY A 109 14.78 -3.53 -3.18
CA GLY A 109 14.01 -3.30 -4.41
C GLY A 109 12.49 -3.15 -4.18
N GLY A 110 12.08 -2.85 -2.97
CA GLY A 110 10.68 -2.63 -2.63
C GLY A 110 10.16 -1.23 -2.95
N VAL A 111 8.88 -1.03 -2.65
CA VAL A 111 8.16 0.25 -2.67
C VAL A 111 8.00 0.72 -1.24
N LEU A 112 8.40 1.94 -0.97
CA LEU A 112 8.40 2.60 0.32
C LEU A 112 7.29 3.64 0.36
N ILE A 113 6.53 3.69 1.46
CA ILE A 113 5.49 4.69 1.64
C ILE A 113 5.42 5.19 3.09
N ALA A 114 5.25 6.51 3.23
CA ALA A 114 5.08 7.19 4.50
C ALA A 114 3.72 7.90 4.56
N ASN A 115 3.13 8.03 5.76
CA ASN A 115 1.91 8.81 5.97
C ASN A 115 2.17 10.30 6.25
N GLY A 116 3.43 10.71 6.36
CA GLY A 116 3.86 12.08 6.66
C GLY A 116 5.08 12.50 5.85
N THR A 117 5.63 13.67 6.18
CA THR A 117 6.79 14.25 5.49
C THR A 117 8.04 13.38 5.68
N ILE A 118 8.75 13.10 4.60
CA ILE A 118 10.09 12.51 4.65
C ILE A 118 11.10 13.64 4.84
N ASP A 119 11.72 13.68 6.02
CA ASP A 119 12.75 14.61 6.39
C ASP A 119 14.15 14.13 5.93
N VAL A 120 15.14 15.02 6.06
CA VAL A 120 16.55 14.74 5.72
C VAL A 120 17.09 13.52 6.47
N ALA A 121 16.73 13.37 7.74
CA ALA A 121 17.22 12.27 8.56
C ALA A 121 16.69 10.92 8.08
N THR A 122 15.43 10.88 7.66
CA THR A 122 14.78 9.70 7.07
C THR A 122 15.34 9.40 5.67
N ALA A 123 15.51 10.43 4.82
CA ALA A 123 16.05 10.27 3.47
C ALA A 123 17.46 9.68 3.48
N ASN A 124 18.33 10.13 4.41
CA ASN A 124 19.67 9.55 4.57
C ASN A 124 19.65 8.05 4.92
N GLU A 125 18.69 7.58 5.71
CA GLU A 125 18.56 6.16 5.99
C GLU A 125 18.01 5.39 4.78
N ILE A 126 16.97 5.93 4.10
CA ILE A 126 16.42 5.34 2.88
C ILE A 126 17.50 5.20 1.80
N ASN A 127 18.41 6.18 1.69
CA ASN A 127 19.44 6.18 0.65
C ASN A 127 20.44 5.04 0.76
N LYS A 128 20.55 4.40 1.94
CA LYS A 128 21.37 3.21 2.16
C LYS A 128 20.77 1.94 1.55
N LEU A 129 19.45 1.93 1.30
CA LEU A 129 18.72 0.81 0.72
C LEU A 129 18.46 1.05 -0.77
N PHE A 130 18.64 0.01 -1.60
CA PHE A 130 18.08 0.03 -2.94
C PHE A 130 16.58 -0.17 -2.88
N CYS A 131 15.80 0.83 -3.33
CA CYS A 131 14.34 0.78 -3.46
C CYS A 131 13.93 1.32 -4.83
N GLU A 132 12.81 0.81 -5.35
CA GLU A 132 12.27 1.19 -6.67
C GLU A 132 11.47 2.49 -6.61
N VAL A 133 10.63 2.64 -5.58
CA VAL A 133 9.71 3.77 -5.45
C VAL A 133 9.70 4.27 -4.00
N VAL A 134 9.64 5.58 -3.82
CA VAL A 134 9.40 6.23 -2.52
C VAL A 134 8.18 7.13 -2.66
N ILE A 135 7.21 6.98 -1.75
CA ILE A 135 5.93 7.68 -1.76
C ILE A 135 5.73 8.40 -0.42
N ALA A 136 5.40 9.68 -0.45
CA ALA A 136 5.01 10.43 0.73
C ALA A 136 4.10 11.60 0.34
N PRO A 137 3.29 12.15 1.28
CA PRO A 137 2.52 13.36 1.01
C PRO A 137 3.39 14.61 0.88
N ALA A 138 4.60 14.61 1.45
CA ALA A 138 5.55 15.71 1.37
C ALA A 138 6.99 15.24 1.61
N TYR A 139 7.94 16.06 1.23
CA TYR A 139 9.38 15.87 1.45
C TYR A 139 10.00 17.20 1.79
N ASP A 140 11.03 17.22 2.64
CA ASP A 140 11.93 18.36 2.74
C ASP A 140 12.74 18.51 1.42
N GLU A 141 13.07 19.71 1.00
CA GLU A 141 13.82 19.97 -0.25
C GLU A 141 15.15 19.19 -0.27
N GLU A 142 15.94 19.29 0.79
CA GLU A 142 17.20 18.55 0.92
C GLU A 142 17.00 17.02 0.96
N ALA A 143 15.85 16.54 1.40
CA ALA A 143 15.53 15.12 1.38
C ALA A 143 15.30 14.61 -0.05
N ILE A 144 14.71 15.42 -0.92
CA ILE A 144 14.57 15.12 -2.36
C ILE A 144 15.96 14.99 -2.98
N ASP A 145 16.86 15.96 -2.77
CA ASP A 145 18.23 15.94 -3.32
C ASP A 145 18.97 14.64 -2.96
N ILE A 146 18.86 14.20 -1.70
CA ILE A 146 19.47 12.95 -1.23
C ILE A 146 18.87 11.73 -1.96
N LEU A 147 17.56 11.69 -2.12
CA LEU A 147 16.88 10.56 -2.74
C LEU A 147 17.13 10.50 -4.26
N GLU A 148 17.34 11.62 -4.93
CA GLU A 148 17.64 11.75 -6.36
C GLU A 148 19.04 11.26 -6.74
N GLU A 149 19.97 11.07 -5.78
CA GLU A 149 21.29 10.47 -6.05
C GLU A 149 21.17 9.09 -6.74
N LYS A 150 20.05 8.39 -6.58
CA LYS A 150 19.77 7.13 -7.26
C LYS A 150 18.96 7.36 -8.53
N LYS A 151 19.61 7.57 -9.66
CA LYS A 151 19.07 7.92 -10.98
C LYS A 151 17.73 7.25 -11.34
N ASN A 152 17.54 6.01 -10.97
CA ASN A 152 16.34 5.23 -11.38
C ASN A 152 15.26 5.16 -10.29
N ARG A 153 15.53 5.67 -9.09
CA ARG A 153 14.56 5.69 -7.99
C ARG A 153 13.40 6.61 -8.35
N ILE A 154 12.19 6.10 -8.26
CA ILE A 154 10.99 6.88 -8.53
C ILE A 154 10.58 7.56 -7.22
N ILE A 155 10.41 8.89 -7.27
CA ILE A 155 9.95 9.70 -6.12
C ILE A 155 8.58 10.27 -6.47
N LEU A 156 7.58 9.94 -5.65
CA LEU A 156 6.20 10.34 -5.82
C LEU A 156 5.72 11.16 -4.62
N ILE A 157 5.22 12.36 -4.88
CA ILE A 157 4.44 13.12 -3.90
C ILE A 157 2.99 12.70 -4.08
N GLN A 158 2.38 12.15 -3.03
CA GLN A 158 0.99 11.70 -3.06
C GLN A 158 0.04 12.87 -2.82
N ASN A 159 -0.85 13.12 -3.76
CA ASN A 159 -1.92 14.10 -3.63
C ASN A 159 -3.11 13.51 -2.85
N GLN A 160 -3.87 14.36 -2.17
CA GLN A 160 -5.10 13.94 -1.47
C GLN A 160 -6.24 13.77 -2.47
N VAL A 161 -6.35 12.58 -3.04
CA VAL A 161 -7.43 12.20 -3.96
C VAL A 161 -8.14 10.97 -3.43
N ALA A 162 -9.47 11.00 -3.45
CA ALA A 162 -10.27 9.86 -3.03
C ALA A 162 -10.06 8.66 -3.97
N LEU A 163 -9.81 7.50 -3.40
CA LEU A 163 -9.74 6.25 -4.16
C LEU A 163 -11.15 5.78 -4.57
N PRO A 164 -11.25 5.01 -5.67
CA PRO A 164 -12.51 4.40 -6.08
C PRO A 164 -13.14 3.58 -4.95
N GLN A 165 -14.47 3.64 -4.84
CA GLN A 165 -15.24 2.91 -3.82
C GLN A 165 -15.62 1.49 -4.28
N THR A 166 -15.27 1.11 -5.49
CA THR A 166 -15.51 -0.21 -6.06
C THR A 166 -14.23 -0.78 -6.63
N THR A 167 -14.08 -2.09 -6.53
CA THR A 167 -12.99 -2.84 -7.16
C THR A 167 -13.52 -3.66 -8.32
N VAL A 168 -12.77 -3.69 -9.41
CA VAL A 168 -13.10 -4.39 -10.66
C VAL A 168 -11.98 -5.35 -10.99
N ARG A 169 -12.34 -6.58 -11.32
CA ARG A 169 -11.37 -7.63 -11.67
C ARG A 169 -11.88 -8.47 -12.82
N THR A 170 -11.04 -8.69 -13.83
CA THR A 170 -11.32 -9.69 -14.86
C THR A 170 -11.33 -11.11 -14.27
N CYS A 171 -12.30 -11.91 -14.65
CA CYS A 171 -12.43 -13.29 -14.18
C CYS A 171 -13.07 -14.13 -15.29
N LEU A 172 -12.41 -15.21 -15.69
CA LEU A 172 -12.86 -16.04 -16.82
C LEU A 172 -13.12 -15.19 -18.07
N ASN A 173 -14.31 -15.24 -18.63
CA ASN A 173 -14.79 -14.42 -19.75
C ASN A 173 -15.65 -13.22 -19.31
N GLY A 174 -15.59 -12.84 -18.02
CA GLY A 174 -16.41 -11.80 -17.43
C GLY A 174 -15.63 -10.88 -16.50
N ILE A 175 -16.36 -10.13 -15.70
CA ILE A 175 -15.83 -9.14 -14.78
C ILE A 175 -16.52 -9.31 -13.42
N LEU A 176 -15.73 -9.36 -12.35
CA LEU A 176 -16.20 -9.27 -10.98
C LEU A 176 -16.13 -7.82 -10.52
N VAL A 177 -17.18 -7.34 -9.90
CA VAL A 177 -17.27 -6.01 -9.28
C VAL A 177 -17.72 -6.19 -7.84
N GLN A 178 -17.08 -5.52 -6.93
CA GLN A 178 -17.48 -5.48 -5.51
C GLN A 178 -17.22 -4.10 -4.92
N ASP A 179 -17.88 -3.81 -3.82
CA ASP A 179 -17.54 -2.64 -3.03
C ASP A 179 -16.14 -2.79 -2.43
N LYS A 180 -15.45 -1.66 -2.28
CA LYS A 180 -14.19 -1.63 -1.56
C LYS A 180 -14.42 -2.01 -0.10
N ASP A 181 -13.54 -2.82 0.46
CA ASP A 181 -13.57 -3.13 1.89
C ASP A 181 -13.13 -1.89 2.70
N ASN A 182 -14.10 -1.15 3.21
CA ASN A 182 -13.90 0.03 4.04
C ASN A 182 -14.09 -0.27 5.53
N VAL A 183 -14.31 -1.54 5.90
CA VAL A 183 -14.47 -1.95 7.30
C VAL A 183 -13.12 -2.28 7.89
N THR A 184 -12.77 -1.63 9.00
CA THR A 184 -11.56 -1.89 9.77
C THR A 184 -11.98 -2.23 11.20
N ASP A 185 -11.32 -3.22 11.80
CA ASP A 185 -11.60 -3.59 13.19
C ASP A 185 -11.34 -2.41 14.14
N ALA A 186 -12.24 -2.25 15.10
CA ALA A 186 -12.13 -1.28 16.17
C ALA A 186 -12.20 -1.99 17.54
N LYS A 187 -11.72 -1.33 18.58
CA LYS A 187 -11.62 -1.93 19.92
C LYS A 187 -12.96 -2.48 20.43
N GLU A 188 -14.05 -1.80 20.12
CA GLU A 188 -15.43 -2.19 20.50
C GLU A 188 -15.89 -3.48 19.78
N HIS A 189 -15.27 -3.88 18.68
CA HIS A 189 -15.58 -5.12 17.96
C HIS A 189 -14.84 -6.33 18.56
N LEU A 190 -13.79 -6.09 19.35
CA LEU A 190 -12.97 -7.16 19.92
C LEU A 190 -13.67 -7.81 21.11
N LYS A 191 -13.70 -9.16 21.10
CA LYS A 191 -14.21 -9.97 22.21
C LYS A 191 -13.16 -10.97 22.65
N THR A 192 -12.77 -10.91 23.91
CA THR A 192 -11.88 -11.92 24.49
C THR A 192 -12.57 -13.29 24.54
N VAL A 193 -12.02 -14.26 23.83
CA VAL A 193 -12.47 -15.65 23.79
C VAL A 193 -11.44 -16.61 24.37
N THR A 194 -10.29 -16.12 24.74
CA THR A 194 -9.16 -16.84 25.35
C THR A 194 -9.25 -16.81 26.87
N LYS A 195 -8.54 -17.74 27.56
CA LYS A 195 -8.45 -17.77 29.02
C LYS A 195 -7.69 -16.57 29.58
N VAL A 196 -6.71 -16.07 28.83
CA VAL A 196 -5.90 -14.90 29.19
C VAL A 196 -6.52 -13.70 28.50
N VAL A 197 -6.78 -12.65 29.25
CA VAL A 197 -7.28 -11.36 28.73
C VAL A 197 -6.09 -10.58 28.21
N PRO A 198 -6.15 -10.03 26.98
CA PRO A 198 -5.06 -9.21 26.45
C PRO A 198 -4.90 -7.91 27.23
N SER A 199 -3.67 -7.41 27.33
CA SER A 199 -3.37 -6.08 27.87
C SER A 199 -3.85 -4.98 26.90
N ALA A 200 -3.80 -3.71 27.34
CA ALA A 200 -4.14 -2.58 26.48
C ALA A 200 -3.18 -2.48 25.28
N GLU A 201 -1.90 -2.69 25.53
CA GLU A 201 -0.87 -2.67 24.48
C GLU A 201 -1.05 -3.82 23.48
N GLU A 202 -1.41 -5.02 23.95
CA GLU A 202 -1.71 -6.16 23.07
C GLU A 202 -2.95 -5.89 22.22
N ILE A 203 -3.95 -5.18 22.72
CA ILE A 203 -5.12 -4.76 21.94
C ILE A 203 -4.70 -3.78 20.82
N GLU A 204 -3.84 -2.81 21.12
CA GLU A 204 -3.29 -1.87 20.12
C GLU A 204 -2.52 -2.63 19.01
N ASP A 205 -1.70 -3.60 19.40
CA ASP A 205 -0.96 -4.45 18.46
C ASP A 205 -1.88 -5.34 17.62
N LEU A 206 -2.97 -5.85 18.18
CA LEU A 206 -3.98 -6.63 17.44
C LEU A 206 -4.70 -5.76 16.41
N LEU A 207 -5.10 -4.54 16.74
CA LEU A 207 -5.72 -3.61 15.82
C LEU A 207 -4.75 -3.19 14.71
N PHE A 208 -3.49 -2.93 15.06
CA PHE A 208 -2.43 -2.66 14.09
C PHE A 208 -2.22 -3.84 13.13
N ALA A 209 -2.13 -5.06 13.65
CA ALA A 209 -2.00 -6.28 12.84
C ALA A 209 -3.22 -6.52 11.94
N SER A 210 -4.45 -6.22 12.42
CA SER A 210 -5.68 -6.36 11.64
C SER A 210 -5.68 -5.45 10.41
N LYS A 211 -5.23 -4.19 10.54
CA LYS A 211 -5.06 -3.27 9.42
C LYS A 211 -4.14 -3.87 8.34
N ILE A 212 -3.02 -4.47 8.72
CA ILE A 212 -2.08 -5.10 7.79
C ILE A 212 -2.69 -6.37 7.17
N CYS A 213 -3.33 -7.20 7.99
CA CYS A 213 -3.95 -8.45 7.57
C CYS A 213 -5.01 -8.23 6.47
N LYS A 214 -5.81 -7.16 6.59
CA LYS A 214 -6.82 -6.74 5.61
C LYS A 214 -6.22 -6.54 4.20
N HIS A 215 -5.00 -6.02 4.11
CA HIS A 215 -4.29 -5.75 2.85
C HIS A 215 -3.31 -6.87 2.45
N THR A 216 -3.36 -8.02 3.10
CA THR A 216 -2.48 -9.15 2.82
C THR A 216 -3.25 -10.30 2.19
N LYS A 217 -2.66 -10.93 1.16
CA LYS A 217 -3.33 -12.01 0.43
C LYS A 217 -3.61 -13.20 1.34
N SER A 218 -4.87 -13.64 1.39
CA SER A 218 -5.31 -14.80 2.17
C SER A 218 -4.79 -16.14 1.61
N ASN A 219 -4.64 -17.17 2.43
CA ASN A 219 -4.73 -17.10 3.88
C ASN A 219 -3.52 -16.40 4.44
N THR A 220 -3.72 -15.57 5.44
CA THR A 220 -2.63 -14.80 6.04
C THR A 220 -2.66 -14.85 7.56
N ILE A 221 -1.48 -14.73 8.17
CA ILE A 221 -1.27 -14.48 9.59
C ILE A 221 -0.25 -13.35 9.71
N VAL A 222 -0.54 -12.37 10.55
CA VAL A 222 0.33 -11.24 10.83
C VAL A 222 0.70 -11.24 12.30
N PHE A 223 1.98 -11.13 12.61
CA PHE A 223 2.49 -10.89 13.95
C PHE A 223 2.97 -9.46 14.07
N ALA A 224 2.46 -8.74 15.06
CA ALA A 224 2.89 -7.40 15.40
C ALA A 224 3.22 -7.28 16.88
N LYS A 225 4.14 -6.36 17.20
CA LYS A 225 4.48 -5.97 18.56
C LYS A 225 4.93 -4.52 18.58
N ASN A 226 4.43 -3.76 19.56
CA ASN A 226 4.73 -2.35 19.70
C ASN A 226 4.48 -1.56 18.41
N LYS A 227 3.35 -1.81 17.74
CA LYS A 227 2.99 -1.22 16.42
C LYS A 227 4.10 -1.38 15.38
N GLN A 228 4.71 -2.57 15.33
CA GLN A 228 5.69 -2.97 14.33
C GLN A 228 5.31 -4.34 13.77
N LEU A 229 5.33 -4.49 12.46
CA LEU A 229 5.22 -5.76 11.77
C LEU A 229 6.46 -6.61 12.04
N CYS A 230 6.28 -7.73 12.75
CA CYS A 230 7.36 -8.66 13.08
C CYS A 230 7.49 -9.79 12.08
N ALA A 231 6.36 -10.29 11.57
CA ALA A 231 6.32 -11.34 10.56
C ALA A 231 4.95 -11.40 9.87
N SER A 232 4.94 -11.85 8.64
CA SER A 232 3.72 -12.06 7.86
C SER A 232 3.81 -13.36 7.06
N GLY A 233 2.82 -14.23 7.25
CA GLY A 233 2.58 -15.39 6.38
C GLY A 233 1.53 -15.04 5.34
N THR A 234 1.90 -14.98 4.07
CA THR A 234 1.07 -14.46 2.99
C THR A 234 0.70 -15.54 2.00
N GLY A 235 -0.57 -15.60 1.59
CA GLY A 235 -1.03 -16.50 0.52
C GLY A 235 -0.87 -17.99 0.85
N GLN A 236 -0.93 -18.36 2.11
CA GLN A 236 -0.74 -19.73 2.56
C GLN A 236 -1.89 -20.62 2.11
N THR A 237 -1.59 -21.80 1.54
CA THR A 237 -2.58 -22.77 1.07
C THR A 237 -3.18 -23.59 2.21
N SER A 238 -2.48 -23.71 3.32
CA SER A 238 -2.89 -24.41 4.54
C SER A 238 -2.84 -23.45 5.74
N ARG A 239 -3.61 -23.80 6.79
CA ARG A 239 -3.54 -23.13 8.11
C ARG A 239 -2.78 -23.96 9.15
N VAL A 240 -2.18 -25.05 8.73
CA VAL A 240 -1.43 -25.99 9.57
C VAL A 240 0.01 -26.05 9.08
#